data_12387f38b9123d225ee1a51e5a185c3b
#
_entry.id   12387f38b9123d225ee1a51e5a185c3b
#
_cell.length_a   1.000
_cell.length_b   1.000
_cell.length_c   1.000
_cell.angle_alpha   90.00
_cell.angle_beta   90.00
_cell.angle_gamma   90.00
#
_symmetry.space_group_name_H-M   'P 1'
#
loop_
_entity.id
_entity.type
_entity.pdbx_description
1 polymer ?
#
loop_
_entity_poly.entity_id
_entity_poly.type
_entity_poly.pdbx_seq_one_letter_code
_entity_poly.pdbx_strand_id
1 'polypeptide(L)' 'MADHTARITVNPEQCGGRPCVRGMRIRVSDVLDLLAAGLTREQVLEELPDLEPEDVAACLRFASQRLDHPVIAA' A
#
# COMPACT_ATOMS: atom_id res chain seq x y z
N MET A 1 -5.85 1.88 -18.54
CA MET A 1 -4.84 1.65 -17.50
C MET A 1 -5.48 1.72 -16.14
N ALA A 2 -5.16 0.79 -15.29
CA ALA A 2 -5.73 0.80 -13.96
C ALA A 2 -5.23 2.00 -13.17
N ASP A 3 -6.16 2.68 -12.50
CA ASP A 3 -5.83 3.80 -11.65
C ASP A 3 -5.63 3.27 -10.24
N HIS A 4 -4.38 3.05 -9.89
CA HIS A 4 -4.04 2.50 -8.57
C HIS A 4 -4.35 3.45 -7.44
N THR A 5 -4.41 4.75 -7.72
CA THR A 5 -4.68 5.72 -6.65
C THR A 5 -6.09 5.61 -6.13
N ALA A 6 -7.03 5.08 -6.94
CA ALA A 6 -8.40 4.89 -6.49
C ALA A 6 -8.50 3.83 -5.39
N ARG A 7 -7.52 2.95 -5.26
CA ARG A 7 -7.52 1.92 -4.23
C ARG A 7 -6.88 2.38 -2.93
N ILE A 8 -6.24 3.54 -2.94
CA ILE A 8 -5.57 4.05 -1.75
C ILE A 8 -6.35 5.27 -1.26
N THR A 9 -6.77 5.22 -0.02
CA THR A 9 -7.55 6.30 0.57
C THR A 9 -6.80 6.91 1.75
N VAL A 10 -6.96 8.21 1.93
CA VAL A 10 -6.40 8.91 3.08
C VAL A 10 -7.55 9.64 3.76
N ASN A 11 -7.85 9.22 4.97
CA ASN A 11 -8.92 9.80 5.74
C ASN A 11 -8.37 10.19 7.11
N PRO A 12 -8.41 11.48 7.48
CA PRO A 12 -7.85 11.90 8.78
C PRO A 12 -8.46 11.18 9.98
N GLU A 13 -9.67 10.63 9.82
CA GLU A 13 -10.36 9.97 10.91
C GLU A 13 -10.19 8.45 10.87
N GLN A 14 -9.38 7.95 9.98
CA GLN A 14 -9.18 6.53 9.83
C GLN A 14 -7.69 6.23 9.75
N CYS A 15 -7.26 5.19 10.44
CA CYS A 15 -5.86 4.77 10.45
C CYS A 15 -4.93 5.91 10.87
N GLY A 16 -5.42 6.83 11.70
CA GLY A 16 -4.62 7.97 12.15
C GLY A 16 -4.23 8.91 11.02
N GLY A 17 -5.03 8.97 9.96
CA GLY A 17 -4.73 9.81 8.80
C GLY A 17 -3.72 9.19 7.86
N ARG A 18 -3.35 7.94 8.06
CA ARG A 18 -2.38 7.27 7.22
C ARG A 18 -3.09 6.65 6.00
N PRO A 19 -2.37 6.47 4.90
CA PRO A 19 -2.97 5.85 3.71
C PRO A 19 -3.43 4.43 4.02
N CYS A 20 -4.66 4.13 3.60
CA CYS A 20 -5.29 2.84 3.79
C CYS A 20 -5.75 2.29 2.45
N VAL A 21 -6.02 0.99 2.42
CA VAL A 21 -6.48 0.33 1.19
C VAL A 21 -8.01 0.35 1.18
N ARG A 22 -8.58 1.01 0.17
CA ARG A 22 -10.02 1.06 -0.10
C ARG A 22 -10.88 1.35 1.13
N GLY A 23 -10.40 2.26 1.98
CA GLY A 23 -11.15 2.63 3.19
C GLY A 23 -11.16 1.57 4.28
N MET A 24 -10.45 0.47 4.10
CA MET A 24 -10.32 -0.54 5.14
C MET A 24 -9.30 -0.09 6.18
N ARG A 25 -9.23 -0.83 7.29
CA ARG A 25 -8.26 -0.50 8.33
C ARG A 25 -6.89 -1.12 8.06
N ILE A 26 -6.65 -1.54 6.85
CA ILE A 26 -5.37 -2.07 6.41
C ILE A 26 -4.59 -0.91 5.80
N ARG A 27 -3.47 -0.57 6.43
CA ARG A 27 -2.65 0.53 5.96
C ARG A 27 -1.75 0.06 4.83
N VAL A 28 -1.40 1.00 3.95
CA VAL A 28 -0.41 0.71 2.91
C VAL A 28 0.88 0.22 3.55
N SER A 29 1.30 0.81 4.67
CA SER A 29 2.52 0.39 5.34
C SER A 29 2.43 -1.05 5.84
N ASP A 30 1.25 -1.54 6.22
CA ASP A 30 1.10 -2.92 6.66
C ASP A 30 1.45 -3.88 5.52
N VAL A 31 0.98 -3.57 4.31
CA VAL A 31 1.29 -4.39 3.15
C VAL A 31 2.78 -4.33 2.83
N LEU A 32 3.35 -3.13 2.86
CA LEU A 32 4.76 -2.96 2.55
C LEU A 32 5.65 -3.66 3.56
N ASP A 33 5.26 -3.63 4.84
CA ASP A 33 6.02 -4.29 5.89
C ASP A 33 6.06 -5.80 5.69
N LEU A 34 4.94 -6.39 5.28
CA LEU A 34 4.92 -7.83 5.01
C LEU A 34 5.82 -8.17 3.83
N LEU A 35 5.78 -7.37 2.78
CA LEU A 35 6.67 -7.59 1.64
C LEU A 35 8.14 -7.42 2.05
N ALA A 36 8.42 -6.43 2.88
CA ALA A 36 9.78 -6.20 3.37
C ALA A 36 10.27 -7.35 4.24
N ALA A 37 9.35 -8.03 4.91
CA ALA A 37 9.69 -9.20 5.72
C ALA A 37 9.96 -10.44 4.87
N GLY A 38 9.79 -10.34 3.56
CA GLY A 38 10.13 -11.43 2.65
C GLY A 38 8.93 -12.23 2.16
N LEU A 39 7.71 -11.82 2.51
CA LEU A 39 6.54 -12.54 2.02
C LEU A 39 6.35 -12.28 0.54
N THR A 40 5.88 -13.32 -0.16
CA THR A 40 5.46 -13.16 -1.55
C THR A 40 4.11 -12.46 -1.57
N ARG A 41 3.72 -11.98 -2.78
CA ARG A 41 2.41 -11.38 -2.94
C ARG A 41 1.31 -12.34 -2.49
N GLU A 42 1.43 -13.60 -2.86
CA GLU A 42 0.45 -14.61 -2.47
C GLU A 42 0.37 -14.77 -0.97
N GLN A 43 1.52 -14.73 -0.29
CA GLN A 43 1.54 -14.85 1.16
C GLN A 43 0.93 -13.61 1.83
N VAL A 44 1.14 -12.43 1.25
CA VAL A 44 0.49 -11.23 1.77
C VAL A 44 -1.02 -11.36 1.67
N LEU A 45 -1.52 -11.89 0.56
CA LEU A 45 -2.96 -12.07 0.38
C LEU A 45 -3.52 -13.13 1.33
N GLU A 46 -2.70 -14.10 1.73
CA GLU A 46 -3.13 -15.07 2.73
C GLU A 46 -3.22 -14.44 4.12
N GLU A 47 -2.29 -13.54 4.43
CA GLU A 47 -2.32 -12.84 5.72
C GLU A 47 -3.43 -11.79 5.77
N LEU A 48 -3.73 -11.19 4.65
CA LEU A 48 -4.74 -10.13 4.57
C LEU A 48 -5.75 -10.51 3.49
N PRO A 49 -6.66 -11.47 3.81
CA PRO A 49 -7.53 -12.04 2.77
C PRO A 49 -8.56 -11.07 2.21
N ASP A 50 -8.77 -9.92 2.85
CA ASP A 50 -9.66 -8.90 2.29
C ASP A 50 -9.03 -8.16 1.12
N LEU A 51 -7.75 -8.34 0.89
CA LEU A 51 -7.06 -7.65 -0.21
C LEU A 51 -7.17 -8.45 -1.50
N GLU A 52 -7.14 -7.72 -2.60
CA GLU A 52 -7.04 -8.29 -3.94
C GLU A 52 -5.59 -8.10 -4.43
N PRO A 53 -5.18 -8.90 -5.43
CA PRO A 53 -3.82 -8.71 -5.97
C PRO A 53 -3.56 -7.30 -6.43
N GLU A 54 -4.57 -6.63 -7.00
CA GLU A 54 -4.45 -5.25 -7.45
C GLU A 54 -4.19 -4.29 -6.29
N ASP A 55 -4.65 -4.64 -5.08
CA ASP A 55 -4.39 -3.81 -3.92
C ASP A 55 -2.91 -3.80 -3.56
N VAL A 56 -2.26 -4.95 -3.69
CA VAL A 56 -0.82 -5.03 -3.44
C VAL A 56 -0.06 -4.16 -4.45
N ALA A 57 -0.45 -4.26 -5.72
CA ALA A 57 0.17 -3.44 -6.75
C ALA A 57 -0.06 -1.96 -6.49
N ALA A 58 -1.26 -1.60 -6.03
CA ALA A 58 -1.58 -0.21 -5.71
C ALA A 58 -0.71 0.31 -4.57
N CYS A 59 -0.47 -0.52 -3.56
CA CYS A 59 0.40 -0.11 -2.45
C CYS A 59 1.82 0.14 -2.93
N LEU A 60 2.33 -0.71 -3.80
CA LEU A 60 3.67 -0.54 -4.34
C LEU A 60 3.76 0.71 -5.20
N ARG A 61 2.75 0.95 -6.03
CA ARG A 61 2.72 2.14 -6.86
C ARG A 61 2.62 3.40 -6.01
N PHE A 62 1.80 3.37 -4.98
CA PHE A 62 1.66 4.51 -4.08
C PHE A 62 3.00 4.85 -3.43
N ALA A 63 3.70 3.82 -2.93
CA ALA A 63 5.00 4.04 -2.31
C ALA A 63 6.01 4.59 -3.32
N SER A 64 6.00 4.06 -4.54
CA SER A 64 6.88 4.53 -5.58
C SER A 64 6.66 6.01 -5.86
N GLN A 65 5.40 6.43 -5.96
CA GLN A 65 5.08 7.82 -6.24
C GLN A 65 5.47 8.73 -5.09
N ARG A 66 5.34 8.25 -3.86
CA ARG A 66 5.74 9.04 -2.69
C ARG A 66 7.23 9.27 -2.62
N LEU A 67 7.99 8.33 -3.15
CA LEU A 67 9.45 8.40 -3.11
C LEU A 67 10.03 8.92 -4.42
N ASP A 68 9.18 9.27 -5.39
CA ASP A 68 9.62 9.66 -6.72
C ASP A 68 9.89 11.15 -6.75
N HIS A 69 10.97 11.54 -6.11
CA HIS A 69 11.49 12.89 -6.21
C HIS A 69 13.01 12.81 -6.13
N PRO A 70 13.70 13.82 -6.64
CA PRO A 70 15.14 13.74 -6.71
C PRO A 70 15.75 13.48 -5.35
N VAL A 71 16.63 12.51 -5.30
CA VAL A 71 17.44 12.27 -4.11
C VAL A 71 18.75 13.00 -4.33
N ILE A 72 18.98 13.97 -3.48
CA ILE A 72 20.26 14.66 -3.52
C ILE A 72 21.22 13.80 -2.74
N ALA A 73 21.93 12.99 -3.47
CA ALA A 73 22.87 12.08 -2.84
C ALA A 73 24.03 12.88 -2.27
N ALA A 74 24.36 12.53 -1.09
CA ALA A 74 25.54 13.10 -0.50
C ALA A 74 26.77 12.42 -1.07
#